data_89cab5971bed0b718a11d35a1f7554a5
#
_entry.id   89cab5971bed0b718a11d35a1f7554a5
#
_cell.length_a   1.000
_cell.length_b   1.000
_cell.length_c   1.000
_cell.angle_alpha   90.00
_cell.angle_beta   90.00
_cell.angle_gamma   90.00
#
_symmetry.space_group_name_H-M   'P 1'
#
loop_
_entity.id
_entity.type
_entity.pdbx_description
1 polymer ?
#
loop_
_entity_poly.entity_id
_entity_poly.type
_entity_poly.pdbx_seq_one_letter_code
_entity_poly.pdbx_strand_id
1 'polypeptide(L)'
;MAPPRRPGTVIGLDVGKSAHWACVVTREGGLLASRPIPNRENAIDGLYAQYPGALVVVDQVRNIGSLALSRAKLAGMPRAYLPG
;
A
#
# COMPACT_ATOMS: atom_id res chain seq x y z
N MET A 1 5.17 5.78 -20.88
CA MET A 1 3.76 6.08 -20.55
C MET A 1 3.46 5.49 -19.16
N ALA A 2 2.85 6.27 -18.30
CA ALA A 2 2.46 5.78 -16.99
C ALA A 2 1.33 4.77 -17.11
N PRO A 3 1.28 3.72 -16.25
CA PRO A 3 0.15 2.81 -16.25
C PRO A 3 -1.15 3.56 -15.87
N PRO A 4 -2.30 3.11 -16.35
CA PRO A 4 -3.57 3.74 -16.02
C PRO A 4 -3.87 3.57 -14.52
N ARG A 5 -4.58 4.55 -13.95
CA ARG A 5 -5.09 4.43 -12.59
C ARG A 5 -6.07 3.26 -12.51
N ARG A 6 -6.13 2.64 -11.34
CA ARG A 6 -7.02 1.50 -11.09
C ARG A 6 -8.00 1.87 -9.98
N PRO A 7 -9.05 2.66 -10.28
CA PRO A 7 -10.03 3.02 -9.27
C PRO A 7 -10.70 1.76 -8.70
N GLY A 8 -10.86 1.74 -7.40
CA GLY A 8 -11.41 0.58 -6.72
C GLY A 8 -10.38 -0.47 -6.32
N THR A 9 -9.13 -0.33 -6.75
CA THR A 9 -8.05 -1.20 -6.27
C THR A 9 -7.62 -0.75 -4.88
N VAL A 10 -7.41 -1.71 -3.99
CA VAL A 10 -7.00 -1.45 -2.60
C VAL A 10 -5.72 -2.21 -2.31
N ILE A 11 -4.75 -1.48 -1.75
CA ILE A 11 -3.52 -2.08 -1.22
C ILE A 11 -3.65 -2.11 0.29
N GLY A 12 -3.84 -3.31 0.86
CA GLY A 12 -3.85 -3.50 2.30
C GLY A 12 -2.46 -3.86 2.79
N LEU A 13 -1.96 -3.14 3.77
CA LEU A 13 -0.66 -3.39 4.37
C LEU A 13 -0.83 -3.79 5.83
N ASP A 14 -0.42 -5.02 6.13
CA ASP A 14 -0.27 -5.52 7.49
C ASP A 14 1.16 -5.22 7.90
N VAL A 15 1.34 -4.26 8.82
CA VAL A 15 2.65 -3.68 9.07
C VAL A 15 3.50 -4.49 10.04
N GLY A 16 4.78 -4.53 9.74
CA GLY A 16 5.79 -5.12 10.59
C GLY A 16 7.03 -4.24 10.62
N LYS A 17 7.94 -4.51 11.54
CA LYS A 17 9.13 -3.68 11.74
C LYS A 17 10.10 -3.72 10.57
N SER A 18 10.38 -4.91 10.05
CA SER A 18 11.34 -5.08 8.95
C SER A 18 10.66 -5.27 7.61
N ALA A 19 9.45 -5.79 7.61
CA ALA A 19 8.68 -6.00 6.39
C ALA A 19 7.20 -5.90 6.69
N HIS A 20 6.45 -5.47 5.68
CA HIS A 20 5.00 -5.48 5.70
C HIS A 20 4.51 -6.62 4.83
N TRP A 21 3.29 -7.08 5.04
CA TRP A 21 2.64 -7.97 4.09
C TRP A 21 1.62 -7.16 3.31
N ALA A 22 1.73 -7.20 1.98
CA ALA A 22 0.84 -6.46 1.10
C ALA A 22 -0.15 -7.39 0.44
N CYS A 23 -1.44 -7.06 0.52
CA CYS A 23 -2.50 -7.69 -0.25
C CYS A 23 -3.13 -6.63 -1.15
N VAL A 24 -3.15 -6.88 -2.45
CA VAL A 24 -3.74 -5.97 -3.43
C VAL A 24 -4.97 -6.63 -4.00
N VAL A 25 -6.11 -5.97 -3.85
CA VAL A 25 -7.40 -6.52 -4.29
C VAL A 25 -8.14 -5.54 -5.18
N THR A 26 -8.94 -6.08 -6.09
CA THR A 26 -9.82 -5.27 -6.93
C THR A 26 -11.13 -4.99 -6.20
N ARG A 27 -11.93 -4.05 -6.76
CA ARG A 27 -13.28 -3.75 -6.25
C ARG A 27 -14.14 -5.00 -6.22
N GLU A 28 -13.98 -5.90 -7.19
CA GLU A 28 -14.76 -7.11 -7.31
C GLU A 28 -14.29 -8.23 -6.37
N GLY A 29 -13.24 -7.97 -5.58
CA GLY A 29 -12.69 -8.94 -4.66
C GLY A 29 -11.62 -9.84 -5.23
N GLY A 30 -11.16 -9.57 -6.46
CA GLY A 30 -10.06 -10.33 -7.06
C GLY A 30 -8.72 -9.99 -6.41
N LEU A 31 -7.91 -11.01 -6.13
CA LEU A 31 -6.59 -10.83 -5.55
C LEU A 31 -5.57 -10.61 -6.66
N LEU A 32 -4.92 -9.45 -6.67
CA LEU A 32 -3.90 -9.10 -7.66
C LEU A 32 -2.49 -9.45 -7.18
N ALA A 33 -2.23 -9.33 -5.89
CA ALA A 33 -0.93 -9.62 -5.32
C ALA A 33 -1.06 -9.91 -3.83
N SER A 34 -0.18 -10.78 -3.33
CA SER A 34 -0.06 -11.04 -1.89
C SER A 34 1.40 -11.41 -1.66
N ARG A 35 2.15 -10.51 -1.04
CA ARG A 35 3.59 -10.70 -0.87
C ARG A 35 4.17 -9.80 0.22
N PRO A 36 5.33 -10.16 0.77
CA PRO A 36 6.03 -9.28 1.68
C PRO A 36 6.65 -8.08 0.96
N ILE A 37 6.65 -6.93 1.62
CA ILE A 37 7.27 -5.70 1.13
C ILE A 37 8.25 -5.24 2.20
N PRO A 38 9.55 -5.17 1.90
CA PRO A 38 10.50 -4.64 2.86
C PRO A 38 10.13 -3.22 3.30
N ASN A 39 10.36 -2.92 4.57
CA ASN A 39 10.04 -1.59 5.11
C ASN A 39 11.12 -0.58 4.70
N ARG A 40 11.17 -0.28 3.40
CA ARG A 40 12.13 0.64 2.77
C ARG A 40 11.43 1.46 1.71
N GLU A 41 11.87 2.70 1.54
CA GLU A 41 11.26 3.63 0.60
C GLU A 41 11.13 3.06 -0.80
N ASN A 42 12.22 2.53 -1.36
CA ASN A 42 12.21 2.04 -2.74
C ASN A 42 11.29 0.84 -2.94
N ALA A 43 11.17 -0.04 -1.95
CA ALA A 43 10.28 -1.19 -2.04
C ALA A 43 8.82 -0.76 -1.99
N ILE A 44 8.50 0.17 -1.10
CA ILE A 44 7.14 0.70 -0.96
C ILE A 44 6.77 1.51 -2.20
N ASP A 45 7.66 2.38 -2.66
CA ASP A 45 7.44 3.17 -3.88
C ASP A 45 7.22 2.27 -5.09
N GLY A 46 7.97 1.17 -5.20
CA GLY A 46 7.81 0.20 -6.28
C GLY A 46 6.43 -0.45 -6.27
N LEU A 47 5.93 -0.80 -5.09
CA LEU A 47 4.58 -1.34 -4.95
C LEU A 47 3.53 -0.31 -5.42
N TYR A 48 3.65 0.94 -4.98
CA TYR A 48 2.71 1.98 -5.35
C TYR A 48 2.76 2.30 -6.85
N ALA A 49 3.94 2.24 -7.44
CA ALA A 49 4.09 2.46 -8.88
C ALA A 49 3.39 1.38 -9.72
N GLN A 50 3.25 0.18 -9.19
CA GLN A 50 2.52 -0.90 -9.88
C GLN A 50 1.01 -0.69 -9.85
N TYR A 51 0.49 0.04 -8.86
CA TYR A 51 -0.95 0.22 -8.66
C TYR A 51 -1.27 1.69 -8.43
N PRO A 52 -1.02 2.55 -9.44
CA PRO A 52 -1.22 4.00 -9.27
C PRO A 52 -2.70 4.30 -9.03
N GLY A 53 -2.96 5.17 -8.08
CA GLY A 53 -4.32 5.57 -7.72
C GLY A 53 -5.06 4.61 -6.80
N ALA A 54 -4.45 3.49 -6.42
CA ALA A 54 -5.07 2.56 -5.48
C ALA A 54 -5.20 3.20 -4.09
N LEU A 55 -6.23 2.79 -3.36
CA LEU A 55 -6.38 3.18 -1.96
C LEU A 55 -5.42 2.37 -1.10
N VAL A 56 -4.56 3.04 -0.38
CA VAL A 56 -3.63 2.39 0.56
C VAL A 56 -4.28 2.35 1.93
N VAL A 57 -4.48 1.14 2.46
CA VAL A 57 -5.04 0.92 3.79
C VAL A 57 -3.96 0.31 4.66
N VAL A 58 -3.57 1.01 5.71
CA VAL A 58 -2.51 0.55 6.61
C VAL A 58 -3.14 0.17 7.94
N ASP A 59 -2.98 -1.10 8.30
CA ASP A 59 -3.28 -1.59 9.64
C ASP A 59 -1.99 -1.47 10.44
N GLN A 60 -1.94 -0.53 11.36
CA GLN A 60 -0.72 -0.27 12.09
C GLN A 60 -0.94 -0.24 13.59
N VAL A 61 0.08 -0.65 14.31
CA VAL A 61 0.18 -0.50 15.74
C VAL A 61 1.25 0.57 16.00
N ARG A 62 0.83 1.69 16.62
CA ARG A 62 1.72 2.82 16.93
C ARG A 62 2.25 3.46 15.64
N ASN A 63 3.57 3.65 15.49
CA ASN A 63 4.17 4.39 14.40
C ASN A 63 4.82 3.50 13.33
N ILE A 64 4.58 2.19 13.38
CA ILE A 64 5.26 1.25 12.48
C ILE A 64 4.88 1.49 11.01
N GLY A 65 3.65 1.92 10.75
CA GLY A 65 3.17 2.16 9.39
C GLY A 65 3.46 3.55 8.83
N SER A 66 4.22 4.41 9.55
CA SER A 66 4.37 5.82 9.16
C SER A 66 5.11 6.00 7.84
N LEU A 67 6.11 5.16 7.55
CA LEU A 67 6.82 5.24 6.26
C LEU A 67 5.87 4.91 5.10
N ALA A 68 5.08 3.87 5.21
CA ALA A 68 4.12 3.50 4.18
C ALA A 68 3.11 4.61 3.92
N LEU A 69 2.60 5.26 4.97
CA LEU A 69 1.65 6.36 4.83
C LEU A 69 2.30 7.60 4.22
N SER A 70 3.52 7.96 4.64
CA SER A 70 4.19 9.13 4.09
C SER A 70 4.54 8.94 2.62
N ARG A 71 4.95 7.73 2.21
CA ARG A 71 5.24 7.44 0.81
C ARG A 71 3.96 7.44 -0.04
N ALA A 72 2.83 6.98 0.50
CA ALA A 72 1.55 7.07 -0.18
C ALA A 72 1.13 8.53 -0.40
N LYS A 73 1.34 9.37 0.60
CA LYS A 73 1.06 10.81 0.48
C LYS A 73 1.89 11.44 -0.63
N LEU A 74 3.19 11.14 -0.67
CA LEU A 74 4.09 11.69 -1.70
C LEU A 74 3.72 11.19 -3.09
N ALA A 75 3.21 9.97 -3.21
CA ALA A 75 2.75 9.41 -4.48
C ALA A 75 1.35 9.89 -4.88
N GLY A 76 0.70 10.71 -4.07
CA GLY A 76 -0.62 11.23 -4.35
C GLY A 76 -1.73 10.19 -4.25
N MET A 77 -1.50 9.11 -3.50
CA MET A 77 -2.46 8.02 -3.39
C MET A 77 -3.45 8.28 -2.25
N PRO A 78 -4.74 7.94 -2.45
CA PRO A 78 -5.68 7.96 -1.33
C PRO A 78 -5.25 6.94 -0.30
N ARG A 79 -5.45 7.27 0.96
CA ARG A 79 -4.96 6.43 2.04
C ARG A 79 -5.89 6.49 3.25
N ALA A 80 -5.94 5.37 3.94
CA ALA A 80 -6.66 5.24 5.20
C ALA A 80 -5.79 4.44 6.16
N TYR A 81 -6.04 4.64 7.44
CA TYR A 81 -5.28 3.94 8.45
C TYR A 81 -6.25 3.38 9.48
N LEU A 82 -6.04 2.13 9.83
CA LEU A 82 -6.85 1.44 10.82
C LEU A 82 -6.08 1.46 12.14
N PRO A 83 -6.62 2.08 13.18
CA PRO A 83 -5.96 2.05 14.48
C PRO A 83 -5.92 0.64 15.03
N GLY A 84 -4.75 0.27 15.53
CA GLY A 84 -4.55 -1.06 16.11
C GLY A 84 -5.18 -1.24 17.48
#